data_3a7a62e65d0b9747cedfac9fd939fff3
#
_entry.id   3a7a62e65d0b9747cedfac9fd939fff3
#
_cell.length_a   1.000
_cell.length_b   1.000
_cell.length_c   1.000
_cell.angle_alpha   90.00
_cell.angle_beta   90.00
_cell.angle_gamma   90.00
#
_symmetry.space_group_name_H-M   'P 1'
#
loop_
_entity.id
_entity.type
_entity.pdbx_description
1 polymer ?
#
loop_
_entity_poly.entity_id
_entity_poly.type
_entity_poly.pdbx_seq_one_letter_code
_entity_poly.pdbx_strand_id
1 'polypeptide(L)'
;MLGANDPTLSTEMMQNRAAEMAGELGGLGRTMPPVYLWYHQYGYKERWDDPDNHDPAMPRSFGAYLEEAADKGWWKGSLPRLWKDLEPRVLVEAGGNLLRRQRGGQTVLLEHVWPKLKMIVSIDSRLNTTGLYSDYVLPAAQHGEKIQHSMPSVHHLNCVLADRAVAPAGEALSDHEIGVRILEKLEERAAARGLGEFSDSTGRKRSLQG
;
A
#
# COMPACT_ATOMS: atom_id res chain seq x y z
N MET A 1 -0.14 -8.65 -12.88
CA MET A 1 0.65 -9.86 -12.54
C MET A 1 0.42 -11.04 -13.49
N LEU A 2 -0.53 -11.00 -14.41
CA LEU A 2 -0.89 -12.09 -15.31
C LEU A 2 0.16 -12.41 -16.39
N GLY A 3 1.19 -11.64 -16.57
CA GLY A 3 2.23 -11.92 -17.57
C GLY A 3 3.55 -12.51 -17.05
N ALA A 4 3.76 -12.51 -15.73
CA ALA A 4 5.04 -12.95 -15.17
C ALA A 4 5.22 -14.49 -15.17
N ASN A 5 4.15 -15.24 -15.38
CA ASN A 5 4.15 -16.72 -15.40
C ASN A 5 3.60 -17.28 -16.72
N ASP A 6 3.65 -16.51 -17.79
CA ASP A 6 3.29 -16.99 -19.11
C ASP A 6 4.40 -17.96 -19.60
N PRO A 7 4.11 -19.26 -19.76
CA PRO A 7 5.13 -20.23 -20.18
C PRO A 7 5.65 -20.02 -21.59
N THR A 8 5.03 -19.11 -22.36
CA THR A 8 5.47 -18.76 -23.71
C THR A 8 6.54 -17.67 -23.70
N LEU A 9 6.76 -17.01 -22.56
CA LEU A 9 7.75 -15.96 -22.44
C LEU A 9 9.11 -16.54 -22.07
N SER A 10 10.17 -16.10 -22.77
CA SER A 10 11.54 -16.39 -22.35
C SER A 10 11.84 -15.78 -20.99
N THR A 11 12.86 -16.32 -20.28
CA THR A 11 13.30 -15.78 -18.99
C THR A 11 13.63 -14.29 -19.07
N GLU A 12 14.25 -13.86 -20.17
CA GLU A 12 14.59 -12.46 -20.42
C GLU A 12 13.33 -11.59 -20.60
N MET A 13 12.35 -12.07 -21.36
CA MET A 13 11.07 -11.36 -21.51
C MET A 13 10.31 -11.28 -20.20
N MET A 14 10.34 -12.34 -19.37
CA MET A 14 9.74 -12.31 -18.02
C MET A 14 10.44 -11.31 -17.10
N GLN A 15 11.77 -11.23 -17.15
CA GLN A 15 12.55 -10.26 -16.38
C GLN A 15 12.27 -8.82 -16.83
N ASN A 16 12.22 -8.58 -18.14
CA ASN A 16 11.89 -7.27 -18.68
C ASN A 16 10.46 -6.85 -18.31
N ARG A 17 9.50 -7.76 -18.43
CA ARG A 17 8.12 -7.48 -18.03
C ARG A 17 7.96 -7.31 -16.53
N ALA A 18 8.69 -8.05 -15.72
CA ALA A 18 8.74 -7.82 -14.27
C ALA A 18 9.37 -6.46 -13.93
N ALA A 19 10.40 -6.04 -14.68
CA ALA A 19 11.03 -4.73 -14.53
C ALA A 19 10.10 -3.59 -14.99
N GLU A 20 9.38 -3.79 -16.10
CA GLU A 20 8.35 -2.85 -16.58
C GLU A 20 7.19 -2.74 -15.58
N MET A 21 6.68 -3.86 -15.09
CA MET A 21 5.65 -3.88 -14.06
C MET A 21 6.15 -3.28 -12.74
N ALA A 22 7.37 -3.58 -12.34
CA ALA A 22 8.01 -2.93 -11.20
C ALA A 22 8.21 -1.44 -11.47
N GLY A 23 8.45 -1.02 -12.70
CA GLY A 23 8.48 0.35 -13.15
C GLY A 23 7.09 1.00 -13.19
N GLU A 24 6.07 0.28 -13.60
CA GLU A 24 4.66 0.75 -13.64
C GLU A 24 4.01 0.78 -12.26
N LEU A 25 4.23 -0.25 -11.47
CA LEU A 25 3.92 -0.27 -10.05
C LEU A 25 4.89 0.61 -9.26
N GLY A 26 6.02 0.96 -9.82
CA GLY A 26 7.10 1.71 -9.24
C GLY A 26 6.76 3.15 -8.90
N GLY A 27 5.68 3.68 -9.46
CA GLY A 27 5.02 4.86 -8.89
C GLY A 27 4.40 4.57 -7.52
N LEU A 28 3.98 3.30 -7.28
CA LEU A 28 3.43 2.83 -6.00
C LEU A 28 4.42 1.97 -5.20
N GLY A 29 5.38 1.35 -5.84
CA GLY A 29 6.27 0.33 -5.26
C GLY A 29 7.72 0.74 -5.18
N ARG A 30 8.05 1.97 -5.45
CA ARG A 30 9.31 2.51 -4.97
C ARG A 30 9.15 2.63 -3.48
N THR A 31 9.53 1.55 -2.84
CA THR A 31 9.53 1.42 -1.40
C THR A 31 10.31 2.58 -0.81
N MET A 32 9.54 3.56 -0.41
CA MET A 32 10.11 4.57 0.46
C MET A 32 10.59 3.84 1.71
N PRO A 33 11.83 4.08 2.14
CA PRO A 33 12.27 3.51 3.39
C PRO A 33 11.25 3.84 4.48
N PRO A 34 10.80 2.88 5.28
CA PRO A 34 9.82 3.10 6.35
C PRO A 34 10.19 4.27 7.26
N VAL A 35 11.48 4.55 7.39
CA VAL A 35 12.01 5.67 8.18
C VAL A 35 11.43 7.02 7.79
N TYR A 36 11.16 7.27 6.51
CA TYR A 36 10.54 8.51 6.06
C TYR A 36 9.09 8.64 6.51
N LEU A 37 8.33 7.54 6.46
CA LEU A 37 6.96 7.52 6.97
C LEU A 37 6.94 7.76 8.48
N TRP A 38 7.80 7.10 9.21
CA TRP A 38 7.89 7.28 10.65
C TRP A 38 8.26 8.70 11.00
N TYR A 39 9.27 9.25 10.34
CA TYR A 39 9.74 10.59 10.60
C TYR A 39 8.69 11.65 10.24
N HIS A 40 8.14 11.63 9.03
CA HIS A 40 7.26 12.70 8.54
C HIS A 40 5.78 12.52 8.92
N GLN A 41 5.30 11.28 9.06
CA GLN A 41 3.87 11.02 9.20
C GLN A 41 3.47 10.45 10.57
N TYR A 42 4.37 9.71 11.21
CA TYR A 42 4.06 8.96 12.41
C TYR A 42 4.49 9.65 13.71
N GLY A 43 4.84 10.93 13.65
CA GLY A 43 5.15 11.72 14.85
C GLY A 43 6.53 11.47 15.46
N TYR A 44 7.44 10.81 14.74
CA TYR A 44 8.79 10.57 15.25
C TYR A 44 9.76 11.74 15.03
N LYS A 45 9.37 12.75 14.25
CA LYS A 45 10.26 13.87 13.90
C LYS A 45 10.85 14.55 15.14
N GLU A 46 10.01 14.98 16.05
CA GLU A 46 10.42 15.71 17.25
C GLU A 46 11.37 14.85 18.11
N ARG A 47 11.02 13.57 18.26
CA ARG A 47 11.84 12.65 19.03
C ARG A 47 13.20 12.37 18.42
N TRP A 48 13.26 12.23 17.10
CA TRP A 48 14.50 11.88 16.41
C TRP A 48 15.39 13.08 16.12
N ASP A 49 14.85 14.29 16.11
CA ASP A 49 15.61 15.53 15.97
C ASP A 49 16.09 16.07 17.33
N ASP A 50 15.58 15.50 18.43
CA ASP A 50 16.00 15.88 19.78
C ASP A 50 17.44 15.40 20.04
N PRO A 51 18.39 16.31 20.36
CA PRO A 51 19.80 15.96 20.61
C PRO A 51 19.98 14.93 21.71
N ASP A 52 19.10 14.88 22.70
CA ASP A 52 19.18 13.92 23.81
C ASP A 52 18.85 12.48 23.39
N ASN A 53 18.24 12.31 22.23
CA ASN A 53 17.91 11.01 21.64
C ASN A 53 18.87 10.58 20.51
N HIS A 54 19.88 11.39 20.19
CA HIS A 54 20.86 11.09 19.17
C HIS A 54 22.01 10.23 19.72
N ASP A 55 22.65 9.48 18.82
CA ASP A 55 24.00 9.01 19.07
C ASP A 55 24.93 10.23 19.17
N PRO A 56 25.70 10.37 20.26
CA PRO A 56 26.65 11.48 20.42
C PRO A 56 27.64 11.62 19.27
N ALA A 57 27.87 10.55 18.50
CA ALA A 57 28.69 10.57 17.30
C ALA A 57 28.02 11.25 16.09
N MET A 58 26.73 11.58 16.18
CA MET A 58 25.98 12.26 15.14
C MET A 58 25.95 13.78 15.38
N PRO A 59 26.76 14.58 14.68
CA PRO A 59 26.87 16.01 14.96
C PRO A 59 25.69 16.85 14.44
N ARG A 60 24.74 16.24 13.75
CA ARG A 60 23.57 16.90 13.14
C ARG A 60 22.29 16.16 13.50
N SER A 61 21.17 16.83 13.40
CA SER A 61 19.87 16.20 13.59
C SER A 61 19.62 15.08 12.55
N PHE A 62 18.79 14.12 12.91
CA PHE A 62 18.38 13.06 11.99
C PHE A 62 17.72 13.60 10.71
N GLY A 63 16.89 14.64 10.86
CA GLY A 63 16.28 15.33 9.72
C GLY A 63 17.27 15.93 8.74
N ALA A 64 18.38 16.48 9.23
CA ALA A 64 19.43 17.03 8.38
C ALA A 64 20.11 15.94 7.52
N TYR A 65 20.30 14.72 8.07
CA TYR A 65 20.80 13.58 7.31
C TYR A 65 19.79 13.08 6.28
N LEU A 66 18.51 13.06 6.60
CA LEU A 66 17.46 12.66 5.66
C LEU A 66 17.38 13.62 4.47
N GLU A 67 17.42 14.92 4.72
CA GLU A 67 17.38 15.95 3.65
C GLU A 67 18.63 15.85 2.77
N GLU A 68 19.79 15.69 3.34
CA GLU A 68 21.04 15.49 2.57
C GLU A 68 20.96 14.23 1.71
N ALA A 69 20.47 13.12 2.25
CA ALA A 69 20.30 11.87 1.50
C ALA A 69 19.31 12.02 0.33
N ALA A 70 18.26 12.82 0.53
CA ALA A 70 17.30 13.14 -0.52
C ALA A 70 17.92 14.03 -1.61
N ASP A 71 18.68 15.07 -1.21
CA ASP A 71 19.32 16.00 -2.14
C ASP A 71 20.42 15.33 -2.98
N LYS A 72 21.18 14.46 -2.37
CA LYS A 72 22.27 13.70 -3.04
C LYS A 72 21.75 12.48 -3.82
N GLY A 73 20.45 12.18 -3.75
CA GLY A 73 19.88 11.04 -4.46
C GLY A 73 20.39 9.68 -3.98
N TRP A 74 20.80 9.57 -2.72
CA TRP A 74 21.27 8.30 -2.15
C TRP A 74 20.17 7.24 -2.11
N TRP A 75 18.92 7.65 -2.07
CA TRP A 75 17.75 6.78 -2.15
C TRP A 75 17.32 6.60 -3.60
N LYS A 76 17.95 5.66 -4.30
CA LYS A 76 17.57 5.33 -5.68
C LYS A 76 16.12 4.85 -5.71
N GLY A 77 15.31 5.53 -6.52
CA GLY A 77 13.93 5.13 -6.75
C GLY A 77 12.92 5.53 -5.70
N SER A 78 13.28 6.23 -4.64
CA SER A 78 12.33 6.83 -3.71
C SER A 78 11.97 8.26 -4.11
N LEU A 79 10.79 8.70 -3.71
CA LEU A 79 10.33 10.07 -3.84
C LEU A 79 10.15 10.67 -2.43
N PRO A 80 11.22 10.79 -1.62
CA PRO A 80 11.12 11.16 -0.22
C PRO A 80 10.45 12.52 -0.02
N ARG A 81 10.64 13.45 -0.97
CA ARG A 81 10.03 14.78 -0.90
C ARG A 81 8.52 14.76 -1.13
N LEU A 82 8.02 13.89 -2.00
CA LEU A 82 6.58 13.73 -2.21
C LEU A 82 5.85 13.25 -0.95
N TRP A 83 6.49 12.39 -0.16
CA TRP A 83 5.89 11.88 1.07
C TRP A 83 5.92 12.88 2.23
N LYS A 84 6.84 13.83 2.22
CA LYS A 84 6.84 14.93 3.17
C LYS A 84 5.60 15.82 3.01
N ASP A 85 5.18 16.01 1.76
CA ASP A 85 4.09 16.91 1.39
C ASP A 85 2.77 16.16 1.13
N LEU A 86 2.80 14.83 1.02
CA LEU A 86 1.60 14.00 0.83
C LEU A 86 0.97 13.64 2.17
N GLU A 87 -0.18 14.23 2.43
CA GLU A 87 -1.03 13.79 3.53
C GLU A 87 -1.93 12.64 3.08
N PRO A 88 -1.82 11.45 3.67
CA PRO A 88 -2.75 10.36 3.42
C PRO A 88 -4.15 10.77 3.89
N ARG A 89 -5.16 10.66 3.04
CA ARG A 89 -6.55 11.00 3.36
C ARG A 89 -7.47 9.79 3.42
N VAL A 90 -7.11 8.75 2.71
CA VAL A 90 -7.88 7.50 2.63
C VAL A 90 -6.93 6.35 2.92
N LEU A 91 -7.33 5.49 3.83
CA LEU A 91 -6.67 4.23 4.12
C LEU A 91 -7.60 3.09 3.72
N VAL A 92 -7.13 2.21 2.87
CA VAL A 92 -7.77 0.92 2.60
C VAL A 92 -6.82 -0.17 3.06
N GLU A 93 -7.23 -0.92 4.06
CA GLU A 93 -6.47 -2.02 4.62
C GLU A 93 -7.16 -3.33 4.26
N ALA A 94 -6.42 -4.24 3.64
CA ALA A 94 -6.95 -5.53 3.21
C ALA A 94 -6.16 -6.69 3.81
N GLY A 95 -6.85 -7.57 4.54
CA GLY A 95 -6.29 -8.81 5.08
C GLY A 95 -5.26 -8.64 6.19
N GLY A 96 -5.20 -7.48 6.83
CA GLY A 96 -4.27 -7.21 7.90
C GLY A 96 -4.94 -6.76 9.20
N ASN A 97 -4.15 -6.47 10.18
CA ASN A 97 -4.57 -5.84 11.43
C ASN A 97 -3.49 -4.84 11.84
N LEU A 98 -3.45 -3.70 11.15
CA LEU A 98 -2.41 -2.69 11.30
C LEU A 98 -2.26 -2.23 12.75
N LEU A 99 -3.36 -1.93 13.41
CA LEU A 99 -3.34 -1.42 14.78
C LEU A 99 -2.78 -2.42 15.80
N ARG A 100 -2.87 -3.72 15.52
CA ARG A 100 -2.33 -4.76 16.38
C ARG A 100 -0.95 -5.24 15.95
N ARG A 101 -0.69 -5.34 14.66
CA ARG A 101 0.51 -6.00 14.12
C ARG A 101 1.68 -5.05 13.90
N GLN A 102 1.42 -3.78 13.64
CA GLN A 102 2.48 -2.79 13.49
C GLN A 102 3.03 -2.36 14.85
N ARG A 103 4.34 -2.14 14.91
CA ARG A 103 4.95 -1.57 16.10
C ARG A 103 4.38 -0.16 16.33
N GLY A 104 3.92 0.08 17.54
CA GLY A 104 3.27 1.34 17.88
C GLY A 104 1.91 1.54 17.19
N GLY A 105 1.27 0.48 16.67
CA GLY A 105 0.00 0.61 15.94
C GLY A 105 -1.08 1.32 16.75
N GLN A 106 -1.27 0.95 18.01
CA GLN A 106 -2.30 1.56 18.85
C GLN A 106 -1.92 2.94 19.41
N THR A 107 -0.64 3.25 19.52
CA THR A 107 -0.18 4.56 20.00
C THR A 107 0.15 5.47 18.82
N VAL A 108 1.10 5.09 17.99
CA VAL A 108 1.60 5.92 16.89
C VAL A 108 0.57 6.09 15.77
N LEU A 109 -0.04 4.99 15.29
CA LEU A 109 -1.00 5.08 14.19
C LEU A 109 -2.27 5.80 14.62
N LEU A 110 -2.83 5.46 15.77
CA LEU A 110 -4.05 6.11 16.27
C LEU A 110 -3.85 7.58 16.61
N GLU A 111 -2.69 7.95 17.14
CA GLU A 111 -2.43 9.33 17.57
C GLU A 111 -1.99 10.25 16.41
N HIS A 112 -1.23 9.73 15.45
CA HIS A 112 -0.60 10.57 14.43
C HIS A 112 -1.09 10.34 13.00
N VAL A 113 -1.64 9.17 12.67
CA VAL A 113 -2.10 8.85 11.32
C VAL A 113 -3.62 8.91 11.21
N TRP A 114 -4.34 8.23 12.09
CA TRP A 114 -5.79 8.18 12.07
C TRP A 114 -6.47 9.54 12.03
N PRO A 115 -6.04 10.55 12.83
CA PRO A 115 -6.66 11.87 12.80
C PRO A 115 -6.51 12.63 11.47
N LYS A 116 -5.55 12.26 10.64
CA LYS A 116 -5.33 12.87 9.32
C LYS A 116 -6.22 12.24 8.24
N LEU A 117 -6.73 11.03 8.49
CA LEU A 117 -7.53 10.28 7.53
C LEU A 117 -8.97 10.80 7.52
N LYS A 118 -9.55 10.84 6.33
CA LYS A 118 -10.95 11.22 6.10
C LYS A 118 -11.84 10.01 5.85
N MET A 119 -11.23 8.87 5.55
CA MET A 119 -11.93 7.62 5.34
C MET A 119 -10.99 6.45 5.60
N ILE A 120 -11.45 5.49 6.37
CA ILE A 120 -10.74 4.26 6.70
C ILE A 120 -11.63 3.09 6.34
N VAL A 121 -11.16 2.22 5.47
CA VAL A 121 -11.85 1.01 5.02
C VAL A 121 -11.03 -0.20 5.40
N SER A 122 -11.62 -1.12 6.14
CA SER A 122 -11.03 -2.42 6.46
C SER A 122 -11.73 -3.51 5.64
N ILE A 123 -10.95 -4.32 4.95
CA ILE A 123 -11.41 -5.48 4.16
C ILE A 123 -10.84 -6.71 4.83
N ASP A 124 -11.64 -7.45 5.58
CA ASP A 124 -11.17 -8.63 6.31
C ASP A 124 -12.32 -9.66 6.44
N SER A 125 -11.95 -10.89 6.63
CA SER A 125 -12.88 -12.00 6.90
C SER A 125 -13.43 -12.02 8.33
N ARG A 126 -12.93 -11.14 9.17
CA ARG A 126 -13.37 -10.98 10.57
C ARG A 126 -13.22 -9.53 11.02
N LEU A 127 -14.05 -9.14 11.96
CA LEU A 127 -13.88 -7.86 12.63
C LEU A 127 -12.65 -7.93 13.56
N ASN A 128 -11.59 -7.25 13.14
CA ASN A 128 -10.34 -7.15 13.87
C ASN A 128 -10.17 -5.75 14.51
N THR A 129 -9.05 -5.51 15.23
CA THR A 129 -8.81 -4.22 15.89
C THR A 129 -8.82 -3.03 14.91
N THR A 130 -8.24 -3.19 13.71
CA THR A 130 -8.29 -2.13 12.70
C THR A 130 -9.71 -1.87 12.23
N GLY A 131 -10.49 -2.92 12.01
CA GLY A 131 -11.91 -2.81 11.64
C GLY A 131 -12.76 -2.09 12.69
N LEU A 132 -12.47 -2.24 13.99
CA LEU A 132 -13.17 -1.51 15.06
C LEU A 132 -12.93 0.00 15.02
N TYR A 133 -11.84 0.45 14.41
CA TYR A 133 -11.46 1.86 14.23
C TYR A 133 -11.59 2.33 12.78
N SER A 134 -12.34 1.60 11.95
CA SER A 134 -12.60 1.94 10.55
C SER A 134 -13.99 2.51 10.36
N ASP A 135 -14.16 3.38 9.37
CA ASP A 135 -15.48 3.92 8.99
C ASP A 135 -16.32 2.88 8.26
N TYR A 136 -15.65 2.00 7.51
CA TYR A 136 -16.30 0.91 6.76
C TYR A 136 -15.54 -0.39 6.95
N VAL A 137 -16.28 -1.48 7.15
CA VAL A 137 -15.76 -2.83 7.16
C VAL A 137 -16.46 -3.62 6.06
N LEU A 138 -15.67 -4.09 5.09
CA LEU A 138 -16.16 -4.89 3.98
C LEU A 138 -15.82 -6.36 4.25
N PRO A 139 -16.82 -7.25 4.31
CA PRO A 139 -16.59 -8.65 4.61
C PRO A 139 -15.89 -9.34 3.44
N ALA A 140 -14.69 -9.87 3.69
CA ALA A 140 -13.92 -10.63 2.72
C ALA A 140 -14.13 -12.14 2.90
N ALA A 141 -14.24 -12.86 1.78
CA ALA A 141 -14.30 -14.31 1.78
C ALA A 141 -13.00 -14.93 2.31
N GLN A 142 -13.13 -15.99 3.10
CA GLN A 142 -12.01 -16.80 3.60
C GLN A 142 -11.32 -17.57 2.47
N HIS A 143 -10.13 -18.09 2.74
CA HIS A 143 -9.35 -18.83 1.76
C HIS A 143 -10.09 -20.01 1.12
N GLY A 144 -10.90 -20.74 1.87
CA GLY A 144 -11.72 -21.85 1.33
C GLY A 144 -13.00 -21.41 0.62
N GLU A 145 -13.35 -20.13 0.67
CA GLU A 145 -14.59 -19.56 0.14
C GLU A 145 -14.39 -18.81 -1.18
N LYS A 146 -13.17 -18.72 -1.68
CA LYS A 146 -12.82 -17.99 -2.92
C LYS A 146 -11.83 -18.74 -3.78
N ILE A 147 -11.86 -18.50 -5.08
CA ILE A 147 -10.78 -18.91 -5.97
C ILE A 147 -9.57 -18.04 -5.62
N GLN A 148 -8.44 -18.68 -5.40
CA GLN A 148 -7.21 -17.97 -5.06
C GLN A 148 -6.00 -18.58 -5.76
N HIS A 149 -4.99 -17.78 -5.93
CA HIS A 149 -3.68 -18.24 -6.38
C HIS A 149 -2.62 -17.84 -5.35
N SER A 150 -1.67 -18.73 -5.16
CA SER A 150 -0.47 -18.46 -4.38
C SER A 150 0.70 -18.32 -5.33
N MET A 151 1.37 -17.18 -5.26
CA MET A 151 2.57 -16.91 -6.05
C MET A 151 3.81 -17.45 -5.31
N PRO A 152 4.86 -17.80 -6.04
CA PRO A 152 6.12 -18.17 -5.42
C PRO A 152 6.60 -17.07 -4.45
N SER A 153 7.07 -17.50 -3.31
CA SER A 153 7.61 -16.61 -2.27
C SER A 153 8.89 -17.22 -1.69
N VAL A 154 9.50 -16.54 -0.75
CA VAL A 154 10.68 -17.07 -0.03
C VAL A 154 10.40 -18.35 0.75
N HIS A 155 9.14 -18.68 0.97
CA HIS A 155 8.71 -19.85 1.74
C HIS A 155 8.24 -21.02 0.86
N HIS A 156 7.92 -20.78 -0.41
CA HIS A 156 7.50 -21.81 -1.35
C HIS A 156 7.79 -21.35 -2.79
N LEU A 157 8.18 -22.30 -3.63
CA LEU A 157 8.57 -22.05 -5.02
C LEU A 157 7.45 -22.36 -6.02
N ASN A 158 6.33 -22.88 -5.54
CA ASN A 158 5.23 -23.32 -6.40
C ASN A 158 4.18 -22.21 -6.55
N CYS A 159 3.63 -22.10 -7.75
CA CYS A 159 2.38 -21.38 -7.98
C CYS A 159 1.22 -22.38 -7.81
N VAL A 160 0.29 -22.09 -6.93
CA VAL A 160 -0.87 -22.92 -6.66
C VAL A 160 -2.13 -22.16 -7.01
N LEU A 161 -2.97 -22.76 -7.83
CA LEU A 161 -4.35 -22.32 -8.03
C LEU A 161 -5.25 -23.22 -7.18
N ALA A 162 -6.00 -22.59 -6.28
CA ALA A 162 -6.97 -23.30 -5.45
C ALA A 162 -8.38 -22.85 -5.83
N ASP A 163 -9.26 -23.82 -6.02
CA ASP A 163 -10.68 -23.58 -6.24
C ASP A 163 -11.41 -23.38 -4.91
N ARG A 164 -12.61 -22.87 -5.00
CA ARG A 164 -13.49 -22.64 -3.86
C ARG A 164 -14.03 -23.97 -3.34
N ALA A 165 -13.85 -24.22 -2.06
CA ALA A 165 -14.34 -25.43 -1.39
C ALA A 165 -15.79 -25.27 -0.89
N VAL A 166 -16.17 -24.07 -0.43
CA VAL A 166 -17.49 -23.75 0.09
C VAL A 166 -17.93 -22.35 -0.37
N ALA A 167 -19.23 -22.10 -0.38
CA ALA A 167 -19.75 -20.76 -0.69
C ALA A 167 -19.31 -19.74 0.37
N PRO A 168 -19.06 -18.48 -0.01
CA PRO A 168 -18.80 -17.42 0.95
C PRO A 168 -19.95 -17.24 1.94
N ALA A 169 -19.64 -16.91 3.18
CA ALA A 169 -20.63 -16.68 4.22
C ALA A 169 -21.29 -15.31 4.05
N GLY A 170 -22.62 -15.27 4.12
CA GLY A 170 -23.38 -14.00 4.09
C GLY A 170 -23.11 -13.17 2.84
N GLU A 171 -22.69 -11.91 3.03
CA GLU A 171 -22.39 -10.96 1.95
C GLU A 171 -20.88 -10.91 1.60
N ALA A 172 -20.09 -11.84 2.12
CA ALA A 172 -18.64 -11.83 1.89
C ALA A 172 -18.32 -12.07 0.40
N LEU A 173 -17.39 -11.27 -0.09
CA LEU A 173 -16.88 -11.33 -1.47
C LEU A 173 -15.36 -11.59 -1.44
N SER A 174 -14.81 -12.11 -2.52
CA SER A 174 -13.35 -12.16 -2.65
C SER A 174 -12.76 -10.74 -2.69
N ASP A 175 -11.51 -10.60 -2.26
CA ASP A 175 -10.79 -9.31 -2.31
C ASP A 175 -10.78 -8.75 -3.74
N HIS A 176 -10.69 -9.63 -4.73
CA HIS A 176 -10.75 -9.27 -6.15
C HIS A 176 -12.11 -8.67 -6.53
N GLU A 177 -13.21 -9.32 -6.18
CA GLU A 177 -14.57 -8.84 -6.46
C GLU A 177 -14.86 -7.52 -5.74
N ILE A 178 -14.39 -7.36 -4.50
CA ILE A 178 -14.48 -6.08 -3.78
C ILE A 178 -13.72 -5.00 -4.55
N GLY A 179 -12.49 -5.29 -5.00
CA GLY A 179 -11.68 -4.37 -5.80
C GLY A 179 -12.36 -3.97 -7.09
N VAL A 180 -12.89 -4.92 -7.85
CA VAL A 180 -13.61 -4.68 -9.11
C VAL A 180 -14.82 -3.77 -8.88
N ARG A 181 -15.67 -4.06 -7.89
CA ARG A 181 -16.84 -3.23 -7.58
C ARG A 181 -16.49 -1.80 -7.16
N ILE A 182 -15.38 -1.62 -6.44
CA ILE A 182 -14.87 -0.29 -6.11
C ILE A 182 -14.45 0.45 -7.38
N LEU A 183 -13.72 -0.21 -8.28
CA LEU A 183 -13.29 0.40 -9.55
C LEU A 183 -14.46 0.77 -10.43
N GLU A 184 -15.42 -0.13 -10.66
CA GLU A 184 -16.65 0.14 -11.42
C GLU A 184 -17.38 1.38 -10.87
N LYS A 185 -17.47 1.48 -9.55
CA LYS A 185 -18.15 2.63 -8.92
C LYS A 185 -17.34 3.92 -9.01
N LEU A 186 -16.02 3.83 -9.02
CA LEU A 186 -15.14 4.97 -9.27
C LEU A 186 -15.28 5.47 -10.71
N GLU A 187 -15.31 4.57 -11.68
CA GLU A 187 -15.52 4.90 -13.11
C GLU A 187 -16.88 5.59 -13.33
N GLU A 188 -17.95 5.02 -12.80
CA GLU A 188 -19.28 5.61 -12.87
C GLU A 188 -19.29 7.04 -12.30
N ARG A 189 -18.69 7.23 -11.12
CA ARG A 189 -18.62 8.55 -10.47
C ARG A 189 -17.70 9.52 -11.19
N ALA A 190 -16.62 9.04 -11.77
CA ALA A 190 -15.72 9.85 -12.57
C ALA A 190 -16.41 10.35 -13.84
N ALA A 191 -17.13 9.47 -14.55
CA ALA A 191 -17.92 9.82 -15.70
C ALA A 191 -19.00 10.86 -15.36
N ALA A 192 -19.73 10.67 -14.27
CA ALA A 192 -20.77 11.61 -13.82
C ALA A 192 -20.22 13.00 -13.45
N ARG A 193 -18.92 13.10 -13.13
CA ARG A 193 -18.24 14.35 -12.80
C ARG A 193 -17.39 14.93 -13.94
N GLY A 194 -17.40 14.30 -15.10
CA GLY A 194 -16.55 14.69 -16.24
C GLY A 194 -15.04 14.48 -16.02
N LEU A 195 -14.68 13.57 -15.10
CA LEU A 195 -13.29 13.24 -14.79
C LEU A 195 -12.89 12.00 -15.58
N GLY A 196 -12.47 12.18 -16.83
CA GLY A 196 -12.07 11.07 -17.70
C GLY A 196 -10.59 10.71 -17.62
N GLU A 197 -9.75 11.71 -17.47
CA GLU A 197 -8.29 11.54 -17.43
C GLU A 197 -7.67 12.29 -16.27
N PHE A 198 -6.58 11.76 -15.75
CA PHE A 198 -5.73 12.44 -14.77
C PHE A 198 -4.26 12.13 -15.02
N SER A 199 -3.38 12.96 -14.50
CA SER A 199 -1.94 12.67 -14.49
C SER A 199 -1.56 12.11 -13.14
N ASP A 200 -0.91 10.94 -13.15
CA ASP A 200 -0.36 10.35 -11.94
C ASP A 200 0.88 11.13 -11.43
N SER A 201 1.41 10.74 -10.28
CA SER A 201 2.59 11.36 -9.68
C SER A 201 3.87 11.27 -10.53
N THR A 202 3.87 10.46 -11.58
CA THR A 202 4.98 10.33 -12.55
C THR A 202 4.75 11.17 -13.80
N GLY A 203 3.63 11.90 -13.88
CA GLY A 203 3.24 12.69 -15.03
C GLY A 203 2.60 11.89 -16.17
N ARG A 204 2.34 10.58 -15.98
CA ARG A 204 1.66 9.77 -16.99
C ARG A 204 0.16 10.05 -16.99
N LYS A 205 -0.41 10.22 -18.16
CA LYS A 205 -1.85 10.26 -18.31
C LYS A 205 -2.45 8.88 -18.03
N ARG A 206 -3.44 8.85 -17.17
CA ARG A 206 -4.23 7.67 -16.81
C ARG A 206 -5.69 7.93 -17.12
N SER A 207 -6.38 6.91 -17.62
CA SER A 207 -7.84 6.95 -17.75
C SER A 207 -8.50 6.41 -16.49
N LEU A 208 -9.58 7.04 -16.09
CA LEU A 208 -10.54 6.50 -15.12
C LEU A 208 -11.68 5.75 -15.81
N GLN A 209 -11.63 5.68 -17.13
CA GLN A 209 -12.54 4.88 -17.97
C GLN A 209 -11.68 3.78 -18.59
N GLY A 210 -11.84 2.56 -18.10
CA GLY A 210 -11.10 1.37 -18.50
C GLY A 210 -11.45 0.87 -19.88
#